data_8d0120b139e4420e073f81d9c66236b9
#
_entry.id   8d0120b139e4420e073f81d9c66236b9
#
_cell.length_a   1.000
_cell.length_b   1.000
_cell.length_c   1.000
_cell.angle_alpha   90.00
_cell.angle_beta   90.00
_cell.angle_gamma   90.00
#
_symmetry.space_group_name_H-M   'P 1'
#
loop_
_entity.id
_entity.type
_entity.pdbx_description
1 polymer ?
#
loop_
_entity_poly.entity_id
_entity_poly.type
_entity_poly.pdbx_seq_one_letter_code
_entity_poly.pdbx_strand_id
1 'polypeptide(L)'
;PQAEACLLEAVQVSLGAIALMSDIAAAQRLPLRAAAFSSVLEQLNPTDGETVYLHAQRLGQAGKWDDALAPLLRLRESNPENANIANSLGAAYYQTFDYEKAISAFTAAATLAPKNEDFAANLKKASAVAAGEEAHDAPMSAPEEKIELKKDEATA
;
A
#
# COMPACT_ATOMS: atom_id res chain seq x y z
N PRO A 1 -23.89 -11.56 -25.56
CA PRO A 1 -23.96 -11.72 -24.09
C PRO A 1 -23.05 -12.86 -23.59
N GLN A 2 -23.13 -14.08 -24.18
CA GLN A 2 -22.30 -15.23 -23.74
C GLN A 2 -20.80 -15.02 -24.01
N ALA A 3 -20.42 -14.49 -25.16
CA ALA A 3 -19.03 -14.22 -25.50
C ALA A 3 -18.41 -13.14 -24.59
N GLU A 4 -19.18 -12.12 -24.21
CA GLU A 4 -18.75 -11.08 -23.27
C GLU A 4 -18.56 -11.65 -21.87
N ALA A 5 -19.47 -12.52 -21.41
CA ALA A 5 -19.35 -13.19 -20.11
C ALA A 5 -18.08 -14.07 -20.08
N CYS A 6 -17.84 -14.88 -21.11
CA CYS A 6 -16.63 -15.69 -21.20
C CYS A 6 -15.34 -14.86 -21.25
N LEU A 7 -15.38 -13.69 -21.92
CA LEU A 7 -14.23 -12.79 -21.98
C LEU A 7 -13.94 -12.16 -20.61
N LEU A 8 -14.98 -11.75 -19.88
CA LEU A 8 -14.85 -11.22 -18.53
C LEU A 8 -14.29 -12.25 -17.56
N GLU A 9 -14.77 -13.52 -17.63
CA GLU A 9 -14.20 -14.62 -16.82
C GLU A 9 -12.73 -14.86 -17.16
N ALA A 10 -12.36 -14.87 -18.43
CA ALA A 10 -10.98 -15.07 -18.85
C ALA A 10 -10.06 -13.93 -18.35
N VAL A 11 -10.53 -12.69 -18.36
CA VAL A 11 -9.80 -11.54 -17.80
C VAL A 11 -9.62 -11.68 -16.29
N GLN A 12 -10.66 -12.05 -15.56
CA GLN A 12 -10.59 -12.27 -14.11
C GLN A 12 -9.60 -13.39 -13.73
N VAL A 13 -9.62 -14.48 -14.47
CA VAL A 13 -8.66 -15.59 -14.27
C VAL A 13 -7.22 -15.13 -14.53
N SER A 14 -7.02 -14.31 -15.57
CA SER A 14 -5.71 -13.74 -15.89
C SER A 14 -5.20 -12.78 -14.81
N LEU A 15 -6.05 -11.92 -14.29
CA LEU A 15 -5.71 -11.00 -13.19
C LEU A 15 -5.34 -11.78 -11.93
N GLY A 16 -6.13 -12.81 -11.57
CA GLY A 16 -5.83 -13.69 -10.44
C GLY A 16 -4.49 -14.41 -10.58
N ALA A 17 -4.15 -14.88 -11.78
CA ALA A 17 -2.86 -15.52 -12.04
C ALA A 17 -1.68 -14.55 -11.86
N ILE A 18 -1.81 -13.30 -12.34
CA ILE A 18 -0.76 -12.27 -12.17
C ILE A 18 -0.62 -11.88 -10.70
N ALA A 19 -1.72 -11.76 -9.95
CA ALA A 19 -1.68 -11.50 -8.51
C ALA A 19 -0.93 -12.63 -7.78
N LEU A 20 -1.24 -13.89 -8.08
CA LEU A 20 -0.54 -15.03 -7.52
C LEU A 20 0.95 -15.05 -7.88
N MET A 21 1.34 -14.65 -9.10
CA MET A 21 2.74 -14.51 -9.48
C MET A 21 3.46 -13.42 -8.66
N SER A 22 2.78 -12.32 -8.34
CA SER A 22 3.30 -11.30 -7.44
C SER A 22 3.55 -11.85 -6.04
N ASP A 23 2.58 -12.61 -5.49
CA ASP A 23 2.69 -13.21 -4.16
C ASP A 23 3.79 -14.27 -4.09
N ILE A 24 3.88 -15.14 -5.09
CA ILE A 24 4.96 -16.13 -5.20
C ILE A 24 6.32 -15.45 -5.25
N ALA A 25 6.47 -14.40 -6.06
CA ALA A 25 7.72 -13.64 -6.15
C ALA A 25 8.08 -12.97 -4.81
N ALA A 26 7.10 -12.45 -4.08
CA ALA A 26 7.31 -11.88 -2.75
C ALA A 26 7.73 -12.96 -1.73
N ALA A 27 7.08 -14.12 -1.73
CA ALA A 27 7.42 -15.27 -0.87
C ALA A 27 8.84 -15.80 -1.16
N GLN A 28 9.27 -15.73 -2.41
CA GLN A 28 10.64 -16.09 -2.83
C GLN A 28 11.69 -14.99 -2.54
N ARG A 29 11.31 -13.91 -1.87
CA ARG A 29 12.16 -12.74 -1.59
C ARG A 29 12.73 -12.09 -2.86
N LEU A 30 11.92 -12.00 -3.90
CA LEU A 30 12.21 -11.34 -5.17
C LEU A 30 11.39 -10.04 -5.31
N PRO A 31 11.65 -9.01 -4.49
CA PRO A 31 10.76 -7.85 -4.35
C PRO A 31 10.59 -7.06 -5.65
N LEU A 32 11.63 -6.93 -6.46
CA LEU A 32 11.53 -6.24 -7.76
C LEU A 32 10.63 -6.99 -8.75
N ARG A 33 10.65 -8.34 -8.73
CA ARG A 33 9.75 -9.14 -9.58
C ARG A 33 8.31 -9.06 -9.09
N ALA A 34 8.10 -9.08 -7.77
CA ALA A 34 6.79 -8.89 -7.18
C ALA A 34 6.20 -7.52 -7.55
N ALA A 35 6.99 -6.44 -7.46
CA ALA A 35 6.60 -5.10 -7.88
C ALA A 35 6.29 -5.02 -9.39
N ALA A 36 7.04 -5.72 -10.24
CA ALA A 36 6.77 -5.75 -11.68
C ALA A 36 5.42 -6.43 -12.00
N PHE A 37 5.10 -7.56 -11.37
CA PHE A 37 3.80 -8.20 -11.55
C PHE A 37 2.65 -7.35 -11.02
N SER A 38 2.78 -6.75 -9.86
CA SER A 38 1.75 -5.85 -9.31
C SER A 38 1.57 -4.57 -10.15
N SER A 39 2.62 -4.07 -10.80
CA SER A 39 2.52 -2.96 -11.75
C SER A 39 1.65 -3.31 -12.97
N VAL A 40 1.79 -4.52 -13.50
CA VAL A 40 0.92 -5.00 -14.59
C VAL A 40 -0.53 -5.08 -14.14
N LEU A 41 -0.79 -5.56 -12.91
CA LEU A 41 -2.14 -5.58 -12.35
C LEU A 41 -2.75 -4.18 -12.26
N GLU A 42 -2.01 -3.21 -11.73
CA GLU A 42 -2.48 -1.82 -11.65
C GLU A 42 -2.76 -1.22 -13.02
N GLN A 43 -1.94 -1.51 -14.03
CA GLN A 43 -2.17 -1.04 -15.40
C GLN A 43 -3.44 -1.64 -16.02
N LEU A 44 -3.74 -2.90 -15.72
CA LEU A 44 -4.93 -3.58 -16.21
C LEU A 44 -6.20 -3.20 -15.45
N ASN A 45 -6.06 -2.83 -14.18
CA ASN A 45 -7.19 -2.46 -13.32
C ASN A 45 -6.87 -1.25 -12.42
N PRO A 46 -6.66 -0.06 -13.00
CA PRO A 46 -6.15 1.12 -12.29
C PRO A 46 -7.13 1.73 -11.28
N THR A 47 -8.41 1.37 -11.36
CA THR A 47 -9.46 1.84 -10.44
C THR A 47 -9.71 0.89 -9.28
N ASP A 48 -9.16 -0.32 -9.32
CA ASP A 48 -9.29 -1.27 -8.23
C ASP A 48 -8.32 -0.93 -7.10
N GLY A 49 -8.85 -0.44 -6.00
CA GLY A 49 -8.07 0.02 -4.86
C GLY A 49 -7.21 -1.08 -4.23
N GLU A 50 -7.66 -2.36 -4.24
CA GLU A 50 -6.87 -3.47 -3.73
C GLU A 50 -5.61 -3.70 -4.58
N THR A 51 -5.77 -3.65 -5.89
CA THR A 51 -4.65 -3.78 -6.85
C THR A 51 -3.65 -2.64 -6.69
N VAL A 52 -4.14 -1.40 -6.58
CA VAL A 52 -3.30 -0.22 -6.36
C VAL A 52 -2.54 -0.32 -5.04
N TYR A 53 -3.20 -0.77 -3.98
CA TYR A 53 -2.58 -0.95 -2.67
C TYR A 53 -1.52 -2.06 -2.69
N LEU A 54 -1.82 -3.19 -3.31
CA LEU A 54 -0.87 -4.28 -3.50
C LEU A 54 0.39 -3.78 -4.22
N HIS A 55 0.22 -2.99 -5.30
CA HIS A 55 1.37 -2.44 -6.02
C HIS A 55 2.20 -1.51 -5.13
N ALA A 56 1.58 -0.61 -4.38
CA ALA A 56 2.26 0.27 -3.43
C ALA A 56 3.06 -0.52 -2.37
N GLN A 57 2.47 -1.58 -1.81
CA GLN A 57 3.16 -2.47 -0.87
C GLN A 57 4.39 -3.15 -1.50
N ARG A 58 4.26 -3.68 -2.72
CA ARG A 58 5.36 -4.33 -3.44
C ARG A 58 6.49 -3.36 -3.78
N LEU A 59 6.16 -2.11 -4.11
CA LEU A 59 7.15 -1.05 -4.28
C LEU A 59 7.90 -0.78 -2.97
N GLY A 60 7.20 -0.66 -1.84
CA GLY A 60 7.83 -0.51 -0.52
C GLY A 60 8.75 -1.68 -0.17
N GLN A 61 8.32 -2.94 -0.37
CA GLN A 61 9.15 -4.13 -0.17
C GLN A 61 10.38 -4.16 -1.08
N ALA A 62 10.30 -3.54 -2.25
CA ALA A 62 11.42 -3.39 -3.18
C ALA A 62 12.32 -2.18 -2.86
N GLY A 63 12.04 -1.42 -1.80
CA GLY A 63 12.75 -0.21 -1.42
C GLY A 63 12.46 1.00 -2.32
N LYS A 64 11.45 0.91 -3.20
CA LYS A 64 11.04 1.97 -4.13
C LYS A 64 9.96 2.86 -3.50
N TRP A 65 10.33 3.51 -2.40
CA TRP A 65 9.38 4.28 -1.59
C TRP A 65 8.86 5.54 -2.29
N ASP A 66 9.70 6.22 -3.09
CA ASP A 66 9.26 7.37 -3.89
C ASP A 66 8.18 6.98 -4.90
N ASP A 67 8.34 5.80 -5.55
CA ASP A 67 7.36 5.29 -6.51
C ASP A 67 6.04 4.88 -5.82
N ALA A 68 6.09 4.48 -4.54
CA ALA A 68 4.91 4.09 -3.76
C ALA A 68 4.05 5.28 -3.31
N LEU A 69 4.59 6.50 -3.25
CA LEU A 69 3.87 7.67 -2.76
C LEU A 69 2.63 8.00 -3.60
N ALA A 70 2.76 8.04 -4.92
CA ALA A 70 1.67 8.43 -5.81
C ALA A 70 0.43 7.49 -5.70
N PRO A 71 0.56 6.15 -5.78
CA PRO A 71 -0.57 5.25 -5.56
C PRO A 71 -1.16 5.35 -4.17
N LEU A 72 -0.34 5.52 -3.11
CA LEU A 72 -0.84 5.67 -1.74
C LEU A 72 -1.61 6.98 -1.53
N LEU A 73 -1.18 8.07 -2.15
CA LEU A 73 -1.91 9.35 -2.10
C LEU A 73 -3.28 9.24 -2.77
N ARG A 74 -3.37 8.64 -3.96
CA ARG A 74 -4.67 8.38 -4.63
C ARG A 74 -5.60 7.55 -3.75
N LEU A 75 -5.08 6.51 -3.11
CA LEU A 75 -5.85 5.68 -2.18
C LEU A 75 -6.31 6.45 -0.96
N ARG A 76 -5.47 7.34 -0.42
CA ARG A 76 -5.82 8.17 0.74
C ARG A 76 -6.94 9.16 0.42
N GLU A 77 -6.96 9.73 -0.78
CA GLU A 77 -8.02 10.61 -1.24
C GLU A 77 -9.38 9.90 -1.35
N SER A 78 -9.38 8.68 -1.90
CA SER A 78 -10.62 7.89 -2.05
C SER A 78 -11.04 7.18 -0.76
N ASN A 79 -10.11 6.89 0.16
CA ASN A 79 -10.36 6.18 1.41
C ASN A 79 -9.78 6.92 2.63
N PRO A 80 -10.28 8.12 2.96
CA PRO A 80 -9.70 8.99 3.99
C PRO A 80 -9.77 8.41 5.41
N GLU A 81 -10.65 7.45 5.68
CA GLU A 81 -10.81 6.82 6.98
C GLU A 81 -10.05 5.50 7.13
N ASN A 82 -9.27 5.10 6.12
CA ASN A 82 -8.52 3.85 6.20
C ASN A 82 -7.17 4.07 6.90
N ALA A 83 -7.06 3.52 8.11
CA ALA A 83 -5.87 3.65 8.95
C ALA A 83 -4.63 2.96 8.34
N ASN A 84 -4.81 1.82 7.63
CA ASN A 84 -3.71 1.10 7.00
C ASN A 84 -3.08 1.89 5.86
N ILE A 85 -3.89 2.57 5.05
CA ILE A 85 -3.40 3.46 3.99
C ILE A 85 -2.64 4.63 4.59
N ALA A 86 -3.18 5.25 5.66
CA ALA A 86 -2.50 6.33 6.35
C ALA A 86 -1.14 5.88 6.93
N ASN A 87 -1.08 4.69 7.54
CA ASN A 87 0.16 4.14 8.06
C ASN A 87 1.16 3.81 6.94
N SER A 88 0.71 3.22 5.82
CA SER A 88 1.58 2.93 4.67
C SER A 88 2.15 4.19 4.05
N LEU A 89 1.35 5.26 3.98
CA LEU A 89 1.80 6.58 3.53
C LEU A 89 2.84 7.17 4.49
N GLY A 90 2.61 7.04 5.80
CA GLY A 90 3.59 7.42 6.83
C GLY A 90 4.92 6.69 6.68
N ALA A 91 4.87 5.38 6.42
CA ALA A 91 6.07 4.57 6.17
C ALA A 91 6.82 5.03 4.90
N ALA A 92 6.10 5.32 3.82
CA ALA A 92 6.72 5.82 2.60
C ALA A 92 7.40 7.18 2.83
N TYR A 93 6.74 8.12 3.49
CA TYR A 93 7.35 9.41 3.84
C TYR A 93 8.55 9.27 4.79
N TYR A 94 8.47 8.36 5.78
CA TYR A 94 9.59 8.09 6.66
C TYR A 94 10.82 7.60 5.89
N GLN A 95 10.64 6.68 4.96
CA GLN A 95 11.71 6.12 4.15
C GLN A 95 12.28 7.09 3.10
N THR A 96 11.50 8.10 2.71
CA THR A 96 11.96 9.21 1.85
C THR A 96 12.47 10.41 2.65
N PHE A 97 12.67 10.25 3.97
CA PHE A 97 13.19 11.26 4.90
C PHE A 97 12.30 12.51 5.07
N ASP A 98 11.04 12.45 4.65
CA ASP A 98 10.05 13.50 4.91
C ASP A 98 9.34 13.24 6.24
N TYR A 99 10.06 13.47 7.35
CA TYR A 99 9.58 13.12 8.68
C TYR A 99 8.35 13.91 9.12
N GLU A 100 8.19 15.14 8.67
CA GLU A 100 7.01 15.95 9.02
C GLU A 100 5.73 15.33 8.46
N LYS A 101 5.75 14.93 7.18
CA LYS A 101 4.62 14.23 6.56
C LYS A 101 4.44 12.82 7.12
N ALA A 102 5.53 12.12 7.45
CA ALA A 102 5.46 10.81 8.10
C ALA A 102 4.72 10.90 9.43
N ILE A 103 5.09 11.84 10.31
CA ILE A 103 4.42 12.07 11.60
C ILE A 103 2.94 12.41 11.40
N SER A 104 2.62 13.28 10.45
CA SER A 104 1.22 13.63 10.13
C SER A 104 0.41 12.40 9.72
N ALA A 105 0.95 11.57 8.83
CA ALA A 105 0.29 10.37 8.33
C ALA A 105 0.14 9.29 9.43
N PHE A 106 1.18 9.05 10.25
CA PHE A 106 1.09 8.13 11.39
C PHE A 106 0.14 8.62 12.48
N THR A 107 0.07 9.93 12.72
CA THR A 107 -0.92 10.52 13.63
C THR A 107 -2.33 10.24 13.15
N ALA A 108 -2.60 10.40 11.85
CA ALA A 108 -3.88 10.04 11.28
C ALA A 108 -4.20 8.55 11.45
N ALA A 109 -3.23 7.65 11.20
CA ALA A 109 -3.40 6.22 11.39
C ALA A 109 -3.72 5.86 12.83
N ALA A 110 -2.96 6.38 13.79
CA ALA A 110 -3.18 6.14 15.22
C ALA A 110 -4.52 6.72 15.73
N THR A 111 -4.97 7.83 15.16
CA THR A 111 -6.27 8.42 15.49
C THR A 111 -7.43 7.57 14.95
N LEU A 112 -7.30 7.04 13.73
CA LEU A 112 -8.32 6.19 13.11
C LEU A 112 -8.40 4.80 13.76
N ALA A 113 -7.29 4.29 14.26
CA ALA A 113 -7.22 2.97 14.89
C ALA A 113 -6.43 3.02 16.23
N PRO A 114 -6.98 3.63 17.29
CA PRO A 114 -6.27 3.90 18.54
C PRO A 114 -5.88 2.65 19.34
N LYS A 115 -6.45 1.49 19.00
CA LYS A 115 -6.13 0.20 19.64
C LYS A 115 -4.97 -0.52 18.93
N ASN A 116 -4.53 -0.02 17.78
CA ASN A 116 -3.42 -0.61 17.05
C ASN A 116 -2.10 -0.04 17.58
N GLU A 117 -1.39 -0.85 18.36
CA GLU A 117 -0.13 -0.48 19.00
C GLU A 117 1.00 -0.21 17.98
N ASP A 118 0.97 -0.87 16.82
CA ASP A 118 1.98 -0.69 15.76
C ASP A 118 1.94 0.72 15.17
N PHE A 119 0.74 1.29 15.01
CA PHE A 119 0.60 2.66 14.51
C PHE A 119 1.13 3.69 15.49
N ALA A 120 0.89 3.47 16.78
CA ALA A 120 1.44 4.32 17.84
C ALA A 120 2.96 4.19 17.95
N ALA A 121 3.50 2.98 17.77
CA ALA A 121 4.93 2.73 17.75
C ALA A 121 5.62 3.41 16.55
N ASN A 122 5.01 3.32 15.35
CA ASN A 122 5.50 3.99 14.15
C ASN A 122 5.52 5.52 14.32
N LEU A 123 4.46 6.09 14.90
CA LEU A 123 4.40 7.52 15.20
C LEU A 123 5.53 7.94 16.17
N LYS A 124 5.71 7.18 17.26
CA LYS A 124 6.75 7.44 18.25
C LYS A 124 8.14 7.41 17.61
N LYS A 125 8.42 6.37 16.81
CA LYS A 125 9.69 6.22 16.09
C LYS A 125 9.97 7.39 15.15
N ALA A 126 8.99 7.75 14.32
CA ALA A 126 9.13 8.87 13.40
C ALA A 126 9.39 10.19 14.13
N SER A 127 8.72 10.41 15.28
CA SER A 127 8.90 11.61 16.09
C SER A 127 10.30 11.67 16.73
N ALA A 128 10.81 10.54 17.24
CA ALA A 128 12.14 10.45 17.85
C ALA A 128 13.25 10.71 16.83
N VAL A 129 13.12 10.17 15.62
CA VAL A 129 14.07 10.43 14.51
C VAL A 129 14.01 11.88 14.07
N ALA A 130 12.83 12.47 13.94
CA ALA A 130 12.68 13.89 13.58
C ALA A 130 13.27 14.83 14.63
N ALA A 131 13.22 14.45 15.91
CA ALA A 131 13.84 15.19 17.03
C ALA A 131 15.36 14.99 17.12
N GLY A 132 15.94 14.06 16.36
CA GLY A 132 17.35 13.69 16.43
C GLY A 132 17.72 12.84 17.66
N GLU A 133 16.72 12.26 18.33
CA GLU A 133 16.91 11.39 19.50
C GLU A 133 17.28 9.96 19.09
N GLU A 134 16.85 9.55 17.90
CA GLU A 134 17.18 8.25 17.30
C GLU A 134 17.71 8.42 15.89
N ALA A 135 18.58 7.51 15.45
CA ALA A 135 19.04 7.44 14.07
C ALA A 135 17.96 6.80 13.17
N HIS A 136 17.90 7.25 11.92
CA HIS A 136 17.07 6.58 10.93
C HIS A 136 17.65 5.18 10.66
N ASP A 137 16.95 4.15 11.08
CA ASP A 137 17.34 2.77 10.86
C ASP A 137 16.35 2.01 9.97
N ALA A 138 16.60 0.73 9.75
CA ALA A 138 15.99 -0.14 8.76
C ALA A 138 14.48 0.02 8.50
N PRO A 139 13.99 -0.38 7.31
CA PRO A 139 12.68 -0.05 6.78
C PRO A 139 11.54 -0.45 7.73
N MET A 140 10.59 0.46 7.88
CA MET A 140 9.30 0.15 8.48
C MET A 140 8.53 -0.74 7.53
N SER A 141 8.12 -1.92 8.00
CA SER A 141 7.25 -2.78 7.21
C SER A 141 5.85 -2.15 7.12
N ALA A 142 5.33 -2.04 5.89
CA ALA A 142 3.92 -1.78 5.71
C ALA A 142 3.12 -2.98 6.29
N PRO A 143 1.96 -2.76 6.89
CA PRO A 143 1.15 -3.84 7.42
C PRO A 143 0.80 -4.83 6.29
N GLU A 144 0.96 -6.13 6.55
CA GLU A 144 0.64 -7.21 5.60
C GLU A 144 -0.87 -7.46 5.47
N GLU A 145 -1.67 -6.75 6.23
CA GLU A 145 -3.10 -6.99 6.37
C GLU A 145 -3.88 -6.51 5.14
N LYS A 146 -4.81 -7.36 4.68
CA LYS A 146 -5.76 -6.99 3.62
C LYS A 146 -6.57 -5.78 4.08
N ILE A 147 -6.62 -4.75 3.24
CA ILE A 147 -7.42 -3.57 3.52
C ILE A 147 -8.85 -3.80 3.06
N GLU A 148 -9.82 -3.46 3.91
CA GLU A 148 -11.20 -3.28 3.47
C GLU A 148 -11.32 -1.90 2.82
N LEU A 149 -11.43 -1.86 1.52
CA LEU A 149 -11.69 -0.65 0.75
C LEU A 149 -13.20 -0.49 0.54
N LYS A 150 -13.67 0.75 0.60
CA LYS A 150 -15.04 1.06 0.15
C LYS A 150 -15.12 0.66 -1.33
N LYS A 151 -16.04 -0.27 -1.64
CA LYS A 151 -16.40 -0.53 -3.03
C LYS A 151 -17.12 0.72 -3.51
N ASP A 152 -16.59 1.36 -4.56
CA ASP A 152 -17.35 2.39 -5.25
C ASP A 152 -18.66 1.75 -5.69
N GLU A 153 -19.78 2.22 -5.13
CA GLU A 153 -21.10 1.88 -5.64
C GLU A 153 -21.15 2.44 -7.07
N ALA A 154 -20.83 1.56 -8.01
CA ALA A 154 -20.99 1.84 -9.42
C ALA A 154 -22.46 2.21 -9.62
N THR A 155 -22.69 3.46 -9.86
CA THR A 155 -23.97 4.08 -10.18
C THR A 155 -24.69 3.23 -11.23
N ALA A 156 -25.87 2.80 -10.87
CA ALA A 156 -26.81 2.14 -11.77
C ALA A 156 -27.15 3.00 -12.99
#